data_b95ca1b4411d25bd82b45e3f641260a2
#
_entry.id   b95ca1b4411d25bd82b45e3f641260a2
#
_cell.length_a   1.000
_cell.length_b   1.000
_cell.length_c   1.000
_cell.angle_alpha   90.00
_cell.angle_beta   90.00
_cell.angle_gamma   90.00
#
_symmetry.space_group_name_H-M   'P 1'
#
loop_
_entity.id
_entity.type
_entity.pdbx_description
1 polymer ?
#
loop_
_entity_poly.entity_id
_entity_poly.type
_entity_poly.pdbx_seq_one_letter_code
_entity_poly.pdbx_strand_id
1 'polypeptide(L)'
;MNITLHKTLRNALFLMLCLSSPLCLAQANITVSKTHPRYFEKNGATWIPISTNYLPSHNFEEVEKYFKHFAENGGNAMRIWISTEFLEIEDQREGKYNPEKLARIEQLLQLAEKYHIYLKFTLHHLRTISNNISPEASWCNSYSLATKFKNVSEYVSTKKGKKSYLKRLRAIAKKCQNHPYVYGWELWNEMDSAVPEAEWLPFTKEMLGKVKKLCPEQLVTQTLGSMHASYMDDYYKKLAVIPDNEFLSIHRYLDEGDKWHQYPIVKGAVSALATDAVAMGLTFTKNDPKPVIINEIGAVNPNHAGPSSLYPKDTEGVLLHDFIFAPFFGGSAGSGNTWHWDHYIEPNQLWYHFGRFKNAIEGIDPVAEAMQPFYFKRNAVACYGLKGKTKTILWCRDLTNNWKTELREGRPAQMKRDFEIPLNLINIKYTHYSVYDPWTDKWERHMPMYDGKALIPAFKRSIVVVLENP
;
A
#
# COMPACT_ATOMS: atom_id res chain seq x y z
N MET A 1 -64.54 17.63 -29.34
CA MET A 1 -63.30 16.96 -29.76
C MET A 1 -62.10 17.45 -28.99
N ASN A 2 -62.25 18.00 -27.78
CA ASN A 2 -61.09 18.59 -27.01
C ASN A 2 -60.89 18.01 -25.60
N ILE A 3 -61.50 16.88 -25.25
CA ILE A 3 -61.36 16.30 -23.90
C ILE A 3 -60.47 15.06 -23.90
N THR A 4 -60.24 14.40 -25.04
CA THR A 4 -59.46 13.15 -25.16
C THR A 4 -57.94 13.43 -25.30
N LEU A 5 -57.55 14.61 -25.79
CA LEU A 5 -56.13 14.97 -25.99
C LEU A 5 -55.41 15.34 -24.69
N HIS A 6 -56.16 15.91 -23.70
CA HIS A 6 -55.55 16.27 -22.40
C HIS A 6 -55.28 15.10 -21.46
N LYS A 7 -55.98 13.97 -21.60
CA LYS A 7 -55.73 12.78 -20.78
C LYS A 7 -54.48 11.99 -21.26
N THR A 8 -54.25 11.97 -22.57
CA THR A 8 -53.09 11.27 -23.14
C THR A 8 -51.77 11.97 -22.85
N LEU A 9 -51.74 13.31 -22.87
CA LEU A 9 -50.53 14.08 -22.51
C LEU A 9 -50.22 14.01 -21.02
N ARG A 10 -51.23 13.92 -20.12
CA ARG A 10 -51.02 13.82 -18.68
C ARG A 10 -50.46 12.46 -18.26
N ASN A 11 -50.83 11.37 -18.96
CA ASN A 11 -50.33 10.04 -18.72
C ASN A 11 -48.93 9.85 -19.33
N ALA A 12 -48.59 10.50 -20.45
CA ALA A 12 -47.27 10.48 -21.04
C ALA A 12 -46.25 11.27 -20.17
N LEU A 13 -46.68 12.39 -19.56
CA LEU A 13 -45.83 13.16 -18.63
C LEU A 13 -45.60 12.43 -17.30
N PHE A 14 -46.56 11.64 -16.80
CA PHE A 14 -46.41 10.83 -15.59
C PHE A 14 -45.55 9.57 -15.82
N LEU A 15 -45.54 8.99 -17.03
CA LEU A 15 -44.63 7.90 -17.38
C LEU A 15 -43.20 8.38 -17.61
N MET A 16 -42.98 9.63 -18.08
CA MET A 16 -41.61 10.17 -18.21
C MET A 16 -40.97 10.61 -16.86
N LEU A 17 -41.80 10.97 -15.87
CA LEU A 17 -41.31 11.32 -14.52
C LEU A 17 -40.95 10.08 -13.65
N CYS A 18 -41.42 8.89 -14.02
CA CYS A 18 -41.07 7.66 -13.31
C CYS A 18 -39.78 6.96 -13.82
N LEU A 19 -39.16 7.45 -14.92
CA LEU A 19 -37.95 6.89 -15.49
C LEU A 19 -36.67 7.66 -15.15
N SER A 20 -36.77 8.75 -14.39
CA SER A 20 -35.65 9.44 -13.79
C SER A 20 -35.48 9.06 -12.31
N SER A 21 -35.55 7.77 -11.98
CA SER A 21 -34.86 7.30 -10.79
C SER A 21 -33.38 7.59 -11.03
N PRO A 22 -32.72 8.40 -10.20
CA PRO A 22 -31.29 8.42 -10.27
C PRO A 22 -30.84 6.96 -10.12
N LEU A 23 -30.21 6.42 -11.15
CA LEU A 23 -29.37 5.26 -10.97
C LEU A 23 -28.42 5.66 -9.83
N CYS A 24 -28.78 5.31 -8.62
CA CYS A 24 -27.88 5.25 -7.51
C CYS A 24 -26.87 4.20 -7.96
N LEU A 25 -25.86 4.62 -8.72
CA LEU A 25 -24.70 3.81 -9.00
C LEU A 25 -24.23 3.38 -7.63
N ALA A 26 -24.55 2.15 -7.26
CA ALA A 26 -24.03 1.55 -6.04
C ALA A 26 -22.54 1.81 -6.10
N GLN A 27 -22.07 2.65 -5.18
CA GLN A 27 -20.69 3.12 -5.17
C GLN A 27 -19.84 1.91 -4.86
N ALA A 28 -19.18 1.38 -5.89
CA ALA A 28 -18.57 0.07 -5.79
C ALA A 28 -17.33 0.15 -4.92
N ASN A 29 -17.30 -0.77 -4.01
CA ASN A 29 -16.21 -0.98 -3.07
C ASN A 29 -15.02 -1.62 -3.77
N ILE A 30 -13.85 -1.40 -3.21
CA ILE A 30 -12.64 -2.13 -3.60
C ILE A 30 -12.72 -3.53 -3.00
N THR A 31 -12.55 -4.54 -3.83
CA THR A 31 -12.59 -5.95 -3.45
C THR A 31 -11.37 -6.70 -3.97
N VAL A 32 -11.11 -7.88 -3.44
CA VAL A 32 -10.17 -8.81 -4.08
C VAL A 32 -10.77 -9.28 -5.40
N SER A 33 -9.98 -9.29 -6.47
CA SER A 33 -10.43 -9.76 -7.78
C SER A 33 -10.85 -11.23 -7.72
N LYS A 34 -12.01 -11.54 -8.28
CA LYS A 34 -12.51 -12.92 -8.38
C LYS A 34 -11.81 -13.71 -9.48
N THR A 35 -11.33 -13.04 -10.51
CA THR A 35 -10.69 -13.67 -11.67
C THR A 35 -9.18 -13.81 -11.50
N HIS A 36 -8.56 -12.89 -10.76
CA HIS A 36 -7.14 -12.93 -10.43
C HIS A 36 -6.90 -12.51 -8.97
N PRO A 37 -7.07 -13.41 -7.98
CA PRO A 37 -7.10 -13.09 -6.55
C PRO A 37 -5.82 -12.42 -5.99
N ARG A 38 -4.78 -12.26 -6.77
CA ARG A 38 -3.55 -11.55 -6.40
C ARG A 38 -3.66 -10.03 -6.53
N TYR A 39 -4.78 -9.52 -7.06
CA TYR A 39 -5.01 -8.08 -7.29
C TYR A 39 -6.35 -7.63 -6.73
N PHE A 40 -6.54 -6.33 -6.71
CA PHE A 40 -7.79 -5.69 -6.31
C PHE A 40 -8.58 -5.23 -7.54
N GLU A 41 -9.90 -5.15 -7.37
CA GLU A 41 -10.83 -4.59 -8.35
C GLU A 41 -11.75 -3.55 -7.73
N LYS A 42 -12.14 -2.58 -8.55
CA LYS A 42 -13.17 -1.60 -8.26
C LYS A 42 -14.12 -1.53 -9.45
N ASN A 43 -15.42 -1.80 -9.27
CA ASN A 43 -16.40 -1.85 -10.37
C ASN A 43 -16.03 -2.85 -11.48
N GLY A 44 -15.38 -3.96 -11.16
CA GLY A 44 -14.94 -4.94 -12.14
C GLY A 44 -13.72 -4.52 -12.98
N ALA A 45 -13.13 -3.35 -12.71
CA ALA A 45 -11.85 -2.92 -13.28
C ALA A 45 -10.72 -3.10 -12.27
N THR A 46 -9.55 -3.45 -12.75
CA THR A 46 -8.34 -3.55 -11.92
C THR A 46 -8.09 -2.24 -11.17
N TRP A 47 -7.88 -2.33 -9.86
CA TRP A 47 -7.48 -1.19 -9.04
C TRP A 47 -6.09 -1.44 -8.45
N ILE A 48 -5.14 -0.59 -8.83
CA ILE A 48 -3.75 -0.66 -8.36
C ILE A 48 -3.56 0.45 -7.31
N PRO A 49 -3.36 0.13 -6.01
CA PRO A 49 -3.03 1.15 -5.02
C PRO A 49 -1.65 1.74 -5.28
N ILE A 50 -1.63 3.05 -5.49
CA ILE A 50 -0.43 3.88 -5.47
C ILE A 50 -0.46 4.56 -4.12
N SER A 51 0.33 4.07 -3.16
CA SER A 51 0.04 4.30 -1.76
C SER A 51 1.20 4.84 -0.94
N THR A 52 0.86 5.55 0.13
CA THR A 52 1.78 6.01 1.17
C THR A 52 1.16 5.84 2.57
N ASN A 53 2.00 5.75 3.59
CA ASN A 53 1.56 5.92 4.97
C ASN A 53 1.38 7.41 5.26
N TYR A 54 0.42 7.74 6.11
CA TYR A 54 0.24 9.10 6.62
C TYR A 54 -0.37 9.06 8.02
N LEU A 55 0.25 9.76 8.95
CA LEU A 55 -0.23 9.92 10.33
C LEU A 55 -0.59 11.38 10.57
N PRO A 56 -1.87 11.76 10.53
CA PRO A 56 -2.29 13.11 10.87
C PRO A 56 -1.84 13.50 12.29
N SER A 57 -1.21 14.66 12.46
CA SER A 57 -0.57 15.02 13.72
C SER A 57 -0.94 16.38 14.28
N HIS A 58 -1.16 17.43 13.47
CA HIS A 58 -1.29 18.78 13.94
C HIS A 58 -2.67 19.41 13.69
N ASN A 59 -3.02 19.65 12.43
CA ASN A 59 -4.25 20.33 12.03
C ASN A 59 -4.70 19.92 10.63
N PHE A 60 -5.91 20.32 10.25
CA PHE A 60 -6.46 19.95 8.94
C PHE A 60 -5.86 20.71 7.75
N GLU A 61 -5.23 21.85 7.96
CA GLU A 61 -4.49 22.55 6.90
C GLU A 61 -3.29 21.70 6.45
N GLU A 62 -2.55 21.16 7.40
CA GLU A 62 -1.45 20.23 7.12
C GLU A 62 -1.95 18.92 6.50
N VAL A 63 -3.03 18.33 7.04
CA VAL A 63 -3.63 17.11 6.48
C VAL A 63 -4.03 17.34 5.03
N GLU A 64 -4.73 18.44 4.73
CA GLU A 64 -5.15 18.76 3.37
C GLU A 64 -3.97 18.99 2.42
N LYS A 65 -2.91 19.66 2.90
CA LYS A 65 -1.66 19.83 2.14
C LYS A 65 -1.09 18.50 1.67
N TYR A 66 -0.97 17.51 2.56
CA TYR A 66 -0.45 16.18 2.20
C TYR A 66 -1.39 15.42 1.26
N PHE A 67 -2.70 15.48 1.48
CA PHE A 67 -3.67 14.88 0.56
C PHE A 67 -3.57 15.48 -0.85
N LYS A 68 -3.47 16.80 -0.93
CA LYS A 68 -3.33 17.53 -2.18
C LYS A 68 -2.03 17.14 -2.90
N HIS A 69 -0.87 17.26 -2.24
CA HIS A 69 0.42 16.94 -2.83
C HIS A 69 0.45 15.51 -3.36
N PHE A 70 -0.07 14.56 -2.59
CA PHE A 70 -0.09 13.16 -2.97
C PHE A 70 -1.03 12.89 -4.16
N ALA A 71 -2.25 13.44 -4.14
CA ALA A 71 -3.22 13.27 -5.22
C ALA A 71 -2.75 13.92 -6.53
N GLU A 72 -2.23 15.14 -6.48
CA GLU A 72 -1.69 15.86 -7.65
C GLU A 72 -0.53 15.10 -8.30
N ASN A 73 0.18 14.30 -7.52
CA ASN A 73 1.25 13.43 -7.98
C ASN A 73 0.81 11.96 -8.21
N GLY A 74 -0.47 11.73 -8.42
CA GLY A 74 -0.98 10.43 -8.88
C GLY A 74 -1.20 9.38 -7.81
N GLY A 75 -0.97 9.68 -6.53
CA GLY A 75 -1.32 8.83 -5.41
C GLY A 75 -2.82 8.65 -5.29
N ASN A 76 -3.29 7.46 -4.89
CA ASN A 76 -4.71 7.14 -4.81
C ASN A 76 -5.12 6.39 -3.54
N ALA A 77 -4.18 6.01 -2.68
CA ALA A 77 -4.46 5.30 -1.43
C ALA A 77 -3.56 5.76 -0.28
N MET A 78 -4.13 5.90 0.92
CA MET A 78 -3.36 6.19 2.15
C MET A 78 -3.69 5.21 3.26
N ARG A 79 -2.65 4.78 3.98
CA ARG A 79 -2.81 4.07 5.25
C ARG A 79 -2.72 5.07 6.39
N ILE A 80 -3.72 5.10 7.25
CA ILE A 80 -3.86 6.08 8.34
C ILE A 80 -4.08 5.36 9.67
N TRP A 81 -3.31 5.73 10.69
CA TRP A 81 -3.52 5.24 12.04
C TRP A 81 -4.56 6.10 12.77
N ILE A 82 -5.67 5.49 13.18
CA ILE A 82 -6.74 6.19 13.91
C ILE A 82 -6.42 6.33 15.41
N SER A 83 -5.44 5.59 15.90
CA SER A 83 -5.04 5.64 17.31
C SER A 83 -3.94 6.66 17.64
N THR A 84 -3.62 7.57 16.70
CA THR A 84 -2.74 8.71 16.99
C THR A 84 -3.44 9.74 17.86
N GLU A 85 -2.69 10.55 18.58
CA GLU A 85 -3.25 11.60 19.43
C GLU A 85 -4.27 12.48 18.70
N PHE A 86 -4.03 12.79 17.44
CA PHE A 86 -4.92 13.63 16.63
C PHE A 86 -6.30 13.00 16.36
N LEU A 87 -6.37 11.68 16.17
CA LEU A 87 -7.58 10.94 15.79
C LEU A 87 -8.13 10.01 16.87
N GLU A 88 -7.37 9.71 17.95
CA GLU A 88 -7.81 8.77 18.98
C GLU A 88 -9.08 9.24 19.68
N ILE A 89 -10.17 8.55 19.40
CA ILE A 89 -11.50 8.89 19.93
C ILE A 89 -11.65 8.55 21.41
N GLU A 90 -10.85 7.63 21.93
CA GLU A 90 -10.91 7.13 23.31
C GLU A 90 -9.75 7.72 24.12
N ASP A 91 -9.67 9.05 24.16
CA ASP A 91 -8.52 9.81 24.64
C ASP A 91 -8.52 10.08 26.18
N GLN A 92 -9.65 9.98 26.87
CA GLN A 92 -9.74 10.26 28.30
C GLN A 92 -9.82 8.99 29.16
N ARG A 93 -10.75 8.11 28.86
CA ARG A 93 -10.94 6.83 29.55
C ARG A 93 -11.65 5.81 28.67
N GLU A 94 -11.45 4.54 28.97
CA GLU A 94 -12.10 3.44 28.23
C GLU A 94 -13.61 3.62 28.19
N GLY A 95 -14.19 3.45 27.01
CA GLY A 95 -15.62 3.52 26.73
C GLY A 95 -16.20 4.93 26.60
N LYS A 96 -15.41 5.98 26.78
CA LYS A 96 -15.81 7.38 26.54
C LYS A 96 -15.21 7.88 25.23
N TYR A 97 -16.04 8.17 24.26
CA TYR A 97 -15.60 8.60 22.92
C TYR A 97 -15.74 10.11 22.74
N ASN A 98 -14.66 10.74 22.32
CA ASN A 98 -14.56 12.18 22.11
C ASN A 98 -15.29 12.55 20.79
N PRO A 99 -16.35 13.39 20.85
CA PRO A 99 -17.11 13.81 19.68
C PRO A 99 -16.30 14.65 18.70
N GLU A 100 -15.33 15.44 19.16
CA GLU A 100 -14.46 16.24 18.29
C GLU A 100 -13.53 15.35 17.48
N LYS A 101 -12.97 14.30 18.08
CA LYS A 101 -12.13 13.33 17.39
C LYS A 101 -12.95 12.51 16.36
N LEU A 102 -14.19 12.17 16.68
CA LEU A 102 -15.12 11.57 15.71
C LEU A 102 -15.42 12.52 14.54
N ALA A 103 -15.60 13.83 14.80
CA ALA A 103 -15.78 14.83 13.75
C ALA A 103 -14.51 14.99 12.89
N ARG A 104 -13.31 14.85 13.46
CA ARG A 104 -12.06 14.84 12.68
C ARG A 104 -11.99 13.67 11.70
N ILE A 105 -12.49 12.49 12.08
CA ILE A 105 -12.57 11.35 11.16
C ILE A 105 -13.51 11.69 9.99
N GLU A 106 -14.66 12.35 10.23
CA GLU A 106 -15.57 12.78 9.15
C GLU A 106 -14.91 13.83 8.23
N GLN A 107 -14.17 14.79 8.78
CA GLN A 107 -13.40 15.75 7.98
C GLN A 107 -12.33 15.07 7.12
N LEU A 108 -11.66 14.06 7.68
CA LEU A 108 -10.69 13.26 6.93
C LEU A 108 -11.34 12.53 5.74
N LEU A 109 -12.57 12.01 5.92
CA LEU A 109 -13.32 11.37 4.85
C LEU A 109 -13.73 12.38 3.76
N GLN A 110 -14.06 13.61 4.12
CA GLN A 110 -14.34 14.69 3.15
C GLN A 110 -13.10 15.02 2.31
N LEU A 111 -11.92 15.04 2.92
CA LEU A 111 -10.66 15.21 2.18
C LEU A 111 -10.37 14.00 1.26
N ALA A 112 -10.62 12.80 1.74
CA ALA A 112 -10.48 11.57 0.94
C ALA A 112 -11.36 11.60 -0.32
N GLU A 113 -12.61 12.03 -0.18
CA GLU A 113 -13.53 12.22 -1.29
C GLU A 113 -13.07 13.36 -2.23
N LYS A 114 -12.71 14.52 -1.68
CA LYS A 114 -12.24 15.70 -2.43
C LYS A 114 -11.05 15.38 -3.32
N TYR A 115 -10.10 14.59 -2.80
CA TYR A 115 -8.85 14.26 -3.49
C TYR A 115 -8.84 12.86 -4.11
N HIS A 116 -9.97 12.13 -4.06
CA HIS A 116 -10.09 10.76 -4.58
C HIS A 116 -9.05 9.79 -4.03
N ILE A 117 -8.72 9.90 -2.74
CA ILE A 117 -7.79 9.03 -2.03
C ILE A 117 -8.54 8.01 -1.20
N TYR A 118 -8.29 6.72 -1.44
CA TYR A 118 -8.88 5.61 -0.69
C TYR A 118 -8.11 5.38 0.61
N LEU A 119 -8.82 5.26 1.72
CA LEU A 119 -8.24 5.13 3.06
C LEU A 119 -8.28 3.68 3.56
N LYS A 120 -7.17 3.21 4.10
CA LYS A 120 -7.09 2.05 4.97
C LYS A 120 -6.79 2.52 6.38
N PHE A 121 -7.67 2.21 7.31
CA PHE A 121 -7.52 2.60 8.70
C PHE A 121 -6.86 1.51 9.53
N THR A 122 -5.77 1.85 10.21
CA THR A 122 -5.16 1.03 11.25
C THR A 122 -5.79 1.39 12.59
N LEU A 123 -6.46 0.42 13.22
CA LEU A 123 -7.29 0.67 14.41
C LEU A 123 -6.46 0.92 15.67
N HIS A 124 -5.33 0.23 15.84
CA HIS A 124 -4.40 0.42 16.94
C HIS A 124 -2.94 0.32 16.48
N HIS A 125 -2.06 1.04 17.17
CA HIS A 125 -0.60 0.91 17.06
C HIS A 125 0.07 0.74 18.45
N LEU A 126 -0.74 0.53 19.49
CA LEU A 126 -0.28 0.49 20.86
C LEU A 126 0.67 -0.68 21.11
N ARG A 127 1.70 -0.45 21.91
CA ARG A 127 2.61 -1.47 22.44
C ARG A 127 2.51 -1.57 23.96
N THR A 128 1.93 -0.53 24.58
CA THR A 128 1.74 -0.48 26.04
C THR A 128 0.37 0.08 26.41
N ILE A 129 -0.11 -0.34 27.59
CA ILE A 129 -1.26 0.25 28.30
C ILE A 129 -0.77 0.47 29.72
N SER A 130 -0.50 1.73 30.09
CA SER A 130 0.08 2.06 31.38
C SER A 130 -0.20 3.53 31.74
N ASN A 131 -0.34 3.80 33.06
CA ASN A 131 -0.40 5.15 33.60
C ASN A 131 0.98 5.73 33.90
N ASN A 132 2.03 4.91 33.80
CA ASN A 132 3.41 5.32 34.08
C ASN A 132 4.32 4.83 32.95
N ILE A 133 4.68 5.71 32.04
CA ILE A 133 5.56 5.41 30.91
C ILE A 133 6.45 6.61 30.62
N SER A 134 7.64 6.35 30.07
CA SER A 134 8.53 7.44 29.66
C SER A 134 7.95 8.24 28.49
N PRO A 135 8.28 9.55 28.39
CA PRO A 135 7.83 10.38 27.26
C PRO A 135 8.17 9.79 25.88
N GLU A 136 9.34 9.16 25.75
CA GLU A 136 9.82 8.59 24.49
C GLU A 136 8.98 7.41 24.01
N ALA A 137 8.29 6.72 24.93
CA ALA A 137 7.39 5.58 24.61
C ALA A 137 5.91 5.98 24.60
N SER A 138 5.60 7.24 24.87
CA SER A 138 4.21 7.74 24.95
C SER A 138 3.43 7.59 23.65
N TRP A 139 4.12 7.69 22.50
CA TRP A 139 3.52 7.58 21.17
C TRP A 139 2.81 6.23 20.91
N CYS A 140 3.20 5.16 21.60
CA CYS A 140 2.62 3.82 21.46
C CYS A 140 1.91 3.32 22.73
N ASN A 141 1.54 4.23 23.65
CA ASN A 141 0.84 3.92 24.89
C ASN A 141 -0.61 4.42 24.87
N SER A 142 -1.47 3.77 25.64
CA SER A 142 -2.81 4.27 25.93
C SER A 142 -3.03 4.47 27.43
N TYR A 143 -3.11 5.72 27.84
CA TYR A 143 -3.50 6.12 29.20
C TYR A 143 -5.01 5.90 29.44
N SER A 144 -5.84 6.08 28.42
CA SER A 144 -7.29 5.88 28.53
C SER A 144 -7.66 4.43 28.81
N LEU A 145 -7.02 3.49 28.10
CA LEU A 145 -7.22 2.05 28.34
C LEU A 145 -6.65 1.60 29.69
N ALA A 146 -5.60 2.28 30.21
CA ALA A 146 -5.03 1.98 31.51
C ALA A 146 -5.99 2.30 32.69
N THR A 147 -7.08 3.03 32.43
CA THR A 147 -8.16 3.20 33.42
C THR A 147 -8.93 1.91 33.70
N LYS A 148 -8.76 0.87 32.86
CA LYS A 148 -9.53 -0.37 32.95
C LYS A 148 -8.73 -1.66 32.77
N PHE A 149 -7.62 -1.60 32.04
CA PHE A 149 -6.76 -2.73 31.71
C PHE A 149 -5.36 -2.50 32.24
N LYS A 150 -4.71 -3.57 32.71
CA LYS A 150 -3.37 -3.52 33.27
C LYS A 150 -2.28 -3.42 32.21
N ASN A 151 -2.50 -4.02 31.05
CA ASN A 151 -1.55 -4.09 29.94
C ASN A 151 -2.26 -4.53 28.63
N VAL A 152 -1.50 -4.57 27.53
CA VAL A 152 -2.02 -5.01 26.23
C VAL A 152 -2.46 -6.46 26.24
N SER A 153 -1.74 -7.36 26.93
CA SER A 153 -2.10 -8.78 27.07
C SER A 153 -3.52 -8.96 27.64
N GLU A 154 -3.87 -8.26 28.72
CA GLU A 154 -5.24 -8.31 29.26
C GLU A 154 -6.26 -7.79 28.25
N TYR A 155 -5.92 -6.72 27.53
CA TYR A 155 -6.82 -6.10 26.54
C TYR A 155 -7.12 -7.04 25.37
N VAL A 156 -6.13 -7.74 24.84
CA VAL A 156 -6.31 -8.60 23.65
C VAL A 156 -6.77 -10.02 23.99
N SER A 157 -6.41 -10.56 25.17
CA SER A 157 -6.68 -11.95 25.53
C SER A 157 -8.02 -12.17 26.22
N THR A 158 -8.59 -11.14 26.90
CA THR A 158 -9.82 -11.29 27.67
C THR A 158 -11.08 -10.97 26.86
N LYS A 159 -12.21 -11.61 27.21
CA LYS A 159 -13.53 -11.27 26.65
C LYS A 159 -13.89 -9.79 26.88
N LYS A 160 -13.50 -9.23 28.04
CA LYS A 160 -13.72 -7.83 28.43
C LYS A 160 -12.97 -6.88 27.48
N GLY A 161 -11.69 -7.16 27.23
CA GLY A 161 -10.88 -6.33 26.34
C GLY A 161 -11.33 -6.42 24.87
N LYS A 162 -11.58 -7.61 24.34
CA LYS A 162 -12.13 -7.80 22.99
C LYS A 162 -13.48 -7.11 22.80
N LYS A 163 -14.34 -7.10 23.83
CA LYS A 163 -15.61 -6.34 23.81
C LYS A 163 -15.36 -4.83 23.77
N SER A 164 -14.37 -4.32 24.50
CA SER A 164 -13.95 -2.92 24.49
C SER A 164 -13.44 -2.52 23.11
N TYR A 165 -12.53 -3.30 22.53
CA TYR A 165 -12.03 -3.12 21.17
C TYR A 165 -13.17 -2.97 20.15
N LEU A 166 -14.12 -3.91 20.15
CA LEU A 166 -15.25 -3.89 19.21
C LEU A 166 -16.23 -2.74 19.47
N LYS A 167 -16.36 -2.24 20.71
CA LYS A 167 -17.16 -1.04 20.98
C LYS A 167 -16.54 0.22 20.38
N ARG A 168 -15.20 0.37 20.54
CA ARG A 168 -14.46 1.47 19.94
C ARG A 168 -14.58 1.43 18.42
N LEU A 169 -14.37 0.25 17.81
CA LEU A 169 -14.56 0.09 16.36
C LEU A 169 -15.97 0.46 15.90
N ARG A 170 -17.02 0.04 16.62
CA ARG A 170 -18.40 0.41 16.26
C ARG A 170 -18.65 1.91 16.28
N ALA A 171 -18.03 2.64 17.22
CA ALA A 171 -18.13 4.10 17.25
C ALA A 171 -17.51 4.74 16.01
N ILE A 172 -16.34 4.25 15.59
CA ILE A 172 -15.65 4.71 14.38
C ILE A 172 -16.43 4.28 13.13
N ALA A 173 -16.81 3.00 13.03
CA ALA A 173 -17.50 2.44 11.88
C ALA A 173 -18.84 3.14 11.57
N LYS A 174 -19.58 3.61 12.57
CA LYS A 174 -20.79 4.42 12.35
C LYS A 174 -20.55 5.66 11.48
N LYS A 175 -19.31 6.17 11.46
CA LYS A 175 -18.93 7.34 10.66
C LYS A 175 -18.44 6.98 9.26
N CYS A 176 -17.90 5.79 9.06
CA CYS A 176 -17.13 5.49 7.85
C CYS A 176 -17.39 4.12 7.21
N GLN A 177 -18.14 3.18 7.84
CA GLN A 177 -18.32 1.83 7.29
C GLN A 177 -18.97 1.76 5.90
N ASN A 178 -19.76 2.77 5.53
CA ASN A 178 -20.40 2.85 4.21
C ASN A 178 -19.77 3.94 3.34
N HIS A 179 -18.64 4.52 3.77
CA HIS A 179 -18.01 5.58 3.01
C HIS A 179 -17.19 4.98 1.86
N PRO A 180 -17.42 5.41 0.61
CA PRO A 180 -16.83 4.77 -0.58
C PRO A 180 -15.31 4.88 -0.65
N TYR A 181 -14.73 5.86 0.05
CA TYR A 181 -13.28 6.07 0.12
C TYR A 181 -12.62 5.36 1.32
N VAL A 182 -13.34 4.52 2.06
CA VAL A 182 -12.73 3.60 3.04
C VAL A 182 -12.69 2.20 2.43
N TYR A 183 -11.49 1.77 1.99
CA TYR A 183 -11.36 0.47 1.34
C TYR A 183 -10.98 -0.65 2.29
N GLY A 184 -10.42 -0.33 3.47
CA GLY A 184 -9.96 -1.40 4.35
C GLY A 184 -9.70 -1.01 5.80
N TRP A 185 -9.67 -2.04 6.62
CA TRP A 185 -9.38 -2.01 8.05
C TRP A 185 -8.19 -2.90 8.36
N GLU A 186 -7.25 -2.36 9.11
CA GLU A 186 -6.15 -3.09 9.70
C GLU A 186 -6.36 -3.14 11.21
N LEU A 187 -6.32 -4.34 11.80
CA LEU A 187 -6.63 -4.50 13.21
C LEU A 187 -5.65 -3.79 14.13
N TRP A 188 -4.35 -3.97 13.83
CA TRP A 188 -3.27 -3.50 14.70
C TRP A 188 -1.96 -3.38 13.94
N ASN A 189 -1.24 -2.28 14.10
CA ASN A 189 0.09 -2.12 13.54
C ASN A 189 1.10 -3.00 14.29
N GLU A 190 1.77 -3.91 13.59
CA GLU A 190 2.88 -4.72 14.12
C GLU A 190 2.53 -5.38 15.46
N MET A 191 1.46 -6.15 15.47
CA MET A 191 0.88 -6.68 16.71
C MET A 191 1.82 -7.61 17.48
N ASP A 192 2.75 -8.27 16.80
CA ASP A 192 3.82 -9.09 17.39
C ASP A 192 4.81 -8.28 18.25
N SER A 193 4.89 -6.96 18.00
CA SER A 193 5.65 -6.03 18.86
C SER A 193 4.91 -5.63 20.13
N ALA A 194 3.60 -5.88 20.21
CA ALA A 194 2.77 -5.56 21.36
C ALA A 194 2.57 -6.74 22.31
N VAL A 195 2.41 -7.96 21.78
CA VAL A 195 2.14 -9.18 22.55
C VAL A 195 2.74 -10.41 21.84
N PRO A 196 3.07 -11.49 22.60
CA PRO A 196 3.64 -12.71 22.02
C PRO A 196 2.66 -13.46 21.12
N GLU A 197 3.17 -14.40 20.31
CA GLU A 197 2.40 -15.20 19.35
C GLU A 197 1.18 -15.88 19.97
N ALA A 198 1.33 -16.45 21.17
CA ALA A 198 0.26 -17.12 21.89
C ALA A 198 -0.98 -16.22 22.16
N GLU A 199 -0.81 -14.90 22.02
CA GLU A 199 -1.86 -13.91 22.22
C GLU A 199 -2.27 -13.23 20.92
N TRP A 200 -1.31 -12.77 20.09
CA TRP A 200 -1.66 -12.06 18.86
C TRP A 200 -2.34 -12.97 17.83
N LEU A 201 -1.93 -14.22 17.70
CA LEU A 201 -2.51 -15.10 16.67
C LEU A 201 -3.98 -15.48 16.95
N PRO A 202 -4.37 -15.88 18.17
CA PRO A 202 -5.78 -16.12 18.49
C PRO A 202 -6.64 -14.85 18.41
N PHE A 203 -6.11 -13.71 18.85
CA PHE A 203 -6.79 -12.42 18.71
C PHE A 203 -7.07 -12.09 17.26
N THR A 204 -6.05 -12.18 16.41
CA THR A 204 -6.14 -11.89 14.98
C THR A 204 -7.19 -12.78 14.30
N LYS A 205 -7.12 -14.11 14.51
CA LYS A 205 -8.10 -15.06 13.96
C LYS A 205 -9.54 -14.72 14.34
N GLU A 206 -9.77 -14.34 15.60
CA GLU A 206 -11.11 -14.01 16.07
C GLU A 206 -11.59 -12.64 15.55
N MET A 207 -10.69 -11.63 15.56
CA MET A 207 -11.10 -10.26 15.33
C MET A 207 -11.24 -9.92 13.85
N LEU A 208 -10.47 -10.52 12.95
CA LEU A 208 -10.65 -10.34 11.51
C LEU A 208 -12.09 -10.67 11.10
N GLY A 209 -12.61 -11.82 11.44
CA GLY A 209 -13.99 -12.21 11.12
C GLY A 209 -15.05 -11.34 11.80
N LYS A 210 -14.78 -10.83 13.02
CA LYS A 210 -15.70 -9.90 13.70
C LYS A 210 -15.71 -8.51 13.07
N VAL A 211 -14.55 -8.00 12.64
CA VAL A 211 -14.43 -6.73 11.93
C VAL A 211 -15.09 -6.83 10.57
N LYS A 212 -14.84 -7.92 9.82
CA LYS A 212 -15.51 -8.17 8.53
C LYS A 212 -17.04 -8.22 8.65
N LYS A 213 -17.58 -8.87 9.69
CA LYS A 213 -19.04 -8.86 9.94
C LYS A 213 -19.59 -7.48 10.27
N LEU A 214 -18.80 -6.63 10.91
CA LEU A 214 -19.21 -5.27 11.25
C LEU A 214 -19.10 -4.32 10.05
N CYS A 215 -18.09 -4.53 9.19
CA CYS A 215 -17.79 -3.70 8.03
C CYS A 215 -17.69 -4.60 6.77
N PRO A 216 -18.82 -5.17 6.30
CA PRO A 216 -18.80 -6.22 5.26
C PRO A 216 -18.29 -5.72 3.91
N GLU A 217 -18.42 -4.44 3.64
CA GLU A 217 -18.06 -3.82 2.36
C GLU A 217 -16.59 -3.45 2.24
N GLN A 218 -15.83 -3.38 3.36
CA GLN A 218 -14.42 -3.06 3.36
C GLN A 218 -13.57 -4.32 3.55
N LEU A 219 -12.36 -4.28 3.01
CA LEU A 219 -11.34 -5.31 3.21
C LEU A 219 -10.80 -5.28 4.64
N VAL A 220 -10.37 -6.43 5.13
CA VAL A 220 -9.79 -6.56 6.48
C VAL A 220 -8.43 -7.23 6.42
N THR A 221 -7.47 -6.71 7.17
CA THR A 221 -6.10 -7.26 7.24
C THR A 221 -5.49 -7.09 8.63
N GLN A 222 -4.39 -7.79 8.87
CA GLN A 222 -3.51 -7.63 10.02
C GLN A 222 -2.07 -7.44 9.54
N THR A 223 -1.26 -6.66 10.28
CA THR A 223 0.18 -6.51 10.03
C THR A 223 1.01 -7.02 11.21
N LEU A 224 2.21 -7.42 10.87
CA LEU A 224 3.26 -7.80 11.81
C LEU A 224 4.48 -6.92 11.54
N GLY A 225 5.46 -6.97 12.44
CA GLY A 225 6.71 -6.26 12.31
C GLY A 225 7.48 -6.61 11.05
N SER A 226 8.56 -5.91 10.81
CA SER A 226 9.35 -6.03 9.59
C SER A 226 9.78 -7.48 9.32
N MET A 227 9.53 -7.98 8.11
CA MET A 227 9.95 -9.31 7.66
C MET A 227 11.46 -9.33 7.37
N HIS A 228 12.28 -9.35 8.41
CA HIS A 228 13.72 -9.15 8.35
C HIS A 228 14.56 -10.38 8.76
N ALA A 229 13.93 -11.41 9.33
CA ALA A 229 14.60 -12.60 9.83
C ALA A 229 13.67 -13.82 9.78
N SER A 230 14.24 -15.03 9.90
CA SER A 230 13.53 -16.30 9.69
C SER A 230 12.34 -16.53 10.64
N TYR A 231 12.40 -16.04 11.87
CA TYR A 231 11.25 -16.16 12.79
C TYR A 231 10.04 -15.33 12.33
N MET A 232 10.28 -14.23 11.64
CA MET A 232 9.20 -13.42 11.05
C MET A 232 8.54 -14.14 9.88
N ASP A 233 9.29 -14.93 9.11
CA ASP A 233 8.72 -15.74 8.03
C ASP A 233 7.63 -16.70 8.56
N ASP A 234 7.89 -17.34 9.69
CA ASP A 234 6.92 -18.25 10.31
C ASP A 234 5.67 -17.51 10.81
N TYR A 235 5.84 -16.29 11.33
CA TYR A 235 4.72 -15.44 11.69
C TYR A 235 3.88 -15.04 10.48
N TYR A 236 4.52 -14.59 9.40
CA TYR A 236 3.83 -14.23 8.16
C TYR A 236 3.17 -15.43 7.47
N LYS A 237 3.76 -16.63 7.51
CA LYS A 237 3.12 -17.87 7.06
C LYS A 237 1.83 -18.15 7.82
N LYS A 238 1.85 -18.03 9.16
CA LYS A 238 0.65 -18.21 10.00
C LYS A 238 -0.42 -17.16 9.70
N LEU A 239 -0.03 -15.92 9.44
CA LEU A 239 -0.95 -14.83 9.06
C LEU A 239 -1.55 -15.06 7.68
N ALA A 240 -0.76 -15.51 6.70
CA ALA A 240 -1.17 -15.72 5.32
C ALA A 240 -2.31 -16.74 5.18
N VAL A 241 -2.33 -17.76 6.02
CA VAL A 241 -3.34 -18.85 5.96
C VAL A 241 -4.62 -18.56 6.74
N ILE A 242 -4.77 -17.39 7.36
CA ILE A 242 -6.02 -16.99 8.02
C ILE A 242 -7.02 -16.59 6.92
N PRO A 243 -8.18 -17.26 6.79
CA PRO A 243 -9.12 -16.99 5.69
C PRO A 243 -9.63 -15.55 5.67
N ASP A 244 -9.96 -15.00 6.85
CA ASP A 244 -10.48 -13.64 6.97
C ASP A 244 -9.39 -12.55 6.83
N ASN A 245 -8.12 -12.91 6.66
CA ASN A 245 -7.05 -11.98 6.29
C ASN A 245 -7.06 -11.83 4.76
N GLU A 246 -7.87 -10.89 4.24
CA GLU A 246 -8.23 -10.81 2.82
C GLU A 246 -7.05 -10.44 1.90
N PHE A 247 -6.00 -9.84 2.44
CA PHE A 247 -4.73 -9.59 1.74
C PHE A 247 -3.56 -9.63 2.72
N LEU A 248 -2.38 -10.00 2.24
CA LEU A 248 -1.18 -10.06 3.05
C LEU A 248 -0.44 -8.74 3.02
N SER A 249 -0.33 -8.10 4.17
CA SER A 249 0.32 -6.81 4.38
C SER A 249 1.67 -7.00 5.04
N ILE A 250 2.76 -6.73 4.31
CA ILE A 250 4.15 -6.96 4.74
C ILE A 250 4.83 -5.63 5.05
N HIS A 251 5.62 -5.59 6.12
CA HIS A 251 6.56 -4.50 6.39
C HIS A 251 7.99 -4.94 6.05
N ARG A 252 8.76 -4.08 5.38
CA ARG A 252 10.13 -4.37 4.98
C ARG A 252 10.95 -3.09 4.90
N TYR A 253 12.00 -3.00 5.67
CA TYR A 253 12.86 -1.82 5.74
C TYR A 253 14.28 -2.10 5.27
N LEU A 254 14.91 -1.11 4.62
CA LEU A 254 16.36 -1.06 4.51
C LEU A 254 16.91 -0.75 5.92
N ASP A 255 17.60 -1.71 6.49
CA ASP A 255 18.15 -1.64 7.83
C ASP A 255 19.57 -2.19 7.85
N GLU A 256 20.53 -1.34 8.12
CA GLU A 256 21.96 -1.70 8.13
C GLU A 256 22.43 -2.20 9.49
N GLY A 257 21.56 -2.20 10.50
CA GLY A 257 21.86 -2.71 11.83
C GLY A 257 21.98 -4.23 11.91
N ASP A 258 22.39 -4.73 13.09
CA ASP A 258 22.56 -6.15 13.38
C ASP A 258 21.63 -6.63 14.51
N LYS A 259 20.61 -5.84 14.83
CA LYS A 259 19.85 -5.97 16.07
C LYS A 259 19.08 -7.29 16.21
N TRP A 260 18.63 -7.92 15.13
CA TRP A 260 17.75 -9.10 15.20
C TRP A 260 18.21 -10.25 14.29
N HIS A 261 19.53 -10.45 14.12
CA HIS A 261 20.04 -11.45 13.20
C HIS A 261 19.41 -11.37 11.81
N GLN A 262 19.36 -10.15 11.29
CA GLN A 262 18.66 -9.81 10.06
C GLN A 262 19.26 -10.52 8.85
N TYR A 263 18.40 -10.78 7.87
CA TYR A 263 18.84 -11.26 6.56
C TYR A 263 19.79 -10.26 5.88
N PRO A 264 20.88 -10.73 5.27
CA PRO A 264 21.80 -9.84 4.53
C PRO A 264 21.12 -8.98 3.47
N ILE A 265 20.03 -9.47 2.89
CA ILE A 265 19.28 -8.76 1.83
C ILE A 265 18.70 -7.43 2.32
N VAL A 266 18.34 -7.28 3.60
CA VAL A 266 17.81 -6.02 4.15
C VAL A 266 18.85 -4.91 4.24
N LYS A 267 20.13 -5.25 4.07
CA LYS A 267 21.27 -4.33 3.98
C LYS A 267 21.72 -4.12 2.52
N GLY A 268 21.00 -4.72 1.59
CA GLY A 268 21.35 -4.77 0.18
C GLY A 268 20.68 -3.68 -0.68
N ALA A 269 20.57 -3.97 -1.97
CA ALA A 269 19.83 -3.12 -2.88
C ALA A 269 18.34 -3.13 -2.52
N VAL A 270 17.71 -1.95 -2.51
CA VAL A 270 16.27 -1.80 -2.17
C VAL A 270 15.39 -2.58 -3.13
N SER A 271 15.71 -2.60 -4.42
CA SER A 271 14.98 -3.40 -5.40
C SER A 271 14.95 -4.88 -5.05
N ALA A 272 16.08 -5.43 -4.58
CA ALA A 272 16.15 -6.83 -4.19
C ALA A 272 15.43 -7.12 -2.88
N LEU A 273 15.60 -6.27 -1.85
CA LEU A 273 14.93 -6.49 -0.56
C LEU A 273 13.41 -6.40 -0.65
N ALA A 274 12.89 -5.51 -1.50
CA ALA A 274 11.45 -5.34 -1.68
C ALA A 274 10.84 -6.49 -2.49
N THR A 275 11.46 -6.86 -3.61
CA THR A 275 10.98 -7.97 -4.44
C THR A 275 11.11 -9.33 -3.74
N ASP A 276 12.12 -9.54 -2.90
CA ASP A 276 12.26 -10.73 -2.06
C ASP A 276 11.07 -10.87 -1.09
N ALA A 277 10.72 -9.80 -0.38
CA ALA A 277 9.58 -9.81 0.53
C ALA A 277 8.25 -10.12 -0.20
N VAL A 278 8.05 -9.57 -1.40
CA VAL A 278 6.89 -9.88 -2.24
C VAL A 278 6.90 -11.36 -2.65
N ALA A 279 8.02 -11.88 -3.13
CA ALA A 279 8.15 -13.28 -3.56
C ALA A 279 7.87 -14.26 -2.40
N MET A 280 8.35 -13.95 -1.20
CA MET A 280 8.02 -14.69 0.01
C MET A 280 6.52 -14.65 0.31
N GLY A 281 5.90 -13.48 0.28
CA GLY A 281 4.45 -13.32 0.48
C GLY A 281 3.62 -14.11 -0.53
N LEU A 282 4.01 -14.07 -1.81
CA LEU A 282 3.36 -14.86 -2.88
C LEU A 282 3.54 -16.37 -2.66
N THR A 283 4.65 -16.79 -2.09
CA THR A 283 4.89 -18.19 -1.71
C THR A 283 4.01 -18.60 -0.54
N PHE A 284 3.87 -17.76 0.49
CA PHE A 284 3.03 -18.04 1.66
C PHE A 284 1.55 -18.11 1.31
N THR A 285 1.11 -17.37 0.30
CA THR A 285 -0.28 -17.34 -0.18
C THR A 285 -0.51 -18.24 -1.40
N LYS A 286 0.41 -19.17 -1.73
CA LYS A 286 0.33 -19.99 -2.94
C LYS A 286 -0.93 -20.85 -3.01
N ASN A 287 -1.33 -21.45 -1.88
CA ASN A 287 -2.46 -22.39 -1.81
C ASN A 287 -3.82 -21.68 -1.61
N ASP A 288 -3.81 -20.43 -1.16
CA ASP A 288 -4.97 -19.55 -1.02
C ASP A 288 -4.55 -18.17 -1.54
N PRO A 289 -4.57 -17.96 -2.88
CA PRO A 289 -4.06 -16.74 -3.48
C PRO A 289 -4.85 -15.52 -3.03
N LYS A 290 -4.14 -14.52 -2.56
CA LYS A 290 -4.67 -13.22 -2.16
C LYS A 290 -3.67 -12.11 -2.50
N PRO A 291 -4.09 -10.84 -2.55
CA PRO A 291 -3.17 -9.74 -2.81
C PRO A 291 -2.06 -9.70 -1.77
N VAL A 292 -0.84 -9.46 -2.20
CA VAL A 292 0.32 -9.17 -1.36
C VAL A 292 0.69 -7.71 -1.58
N ILE A 293 0.81 -6.94 -0.51
CA ILE A 293 1.26 -5.55 -0.56
C ILE A 293 2.43 -5.33 0.40
N ILE A 294 3.36 -4.49 0.03
CA ILE A 294 4.34 -3.97 0.98
C ILE A 294 3.71 -2.76 1.67
N ASN A 295 3.21 -2.99 2.87
CA ASN A 295 2.38 -2.06 3.64
C ASN A 295 3.17 -0.99 4.39
N GLU A 296 4.45 -1.27 4.67
CA GLU A 296 5.45 -0.30 5.08
C GLU A 296 6.79 -0.61 4.42
N ILE A 297 7.38 0.40 3.81
CA ILE A 297 8.74 0.34 3.27
C ILE A 297 9.44 1.68 3.45
N GLY A 298 10.71 1.62 3.81
CA GLY A 298 11.54 2.80 4.04
C GLY A 298 12.97 2.39 4.38
N ALA A 299 13.77 3.37 4.80
CA ALA A 299 15.09 3.14 5.37
C ALA A 299 15.12 3.66 6.81
N VAL A 300 15.74 2.90 7.70
CA VAL A 300 15.83 3.21 9.13
C VAL A 300 17.27 3.36 9.59
N ASN A 301 17.46 3.96 10.75
CA ASN A 301 18.75 3.98 11.43
C ASN A 301 19.19 2.56 11.83
N PRO A 302 20.49 2.30 12.01
CA PRO A 302 21.02 0.97 12.34
C PRO A 302 20.49 0.35 13.63
N ASN A 303 19.89 1.12 14.53
CA ASN A 303 19.19 0.63 15.72
C ASN A 303 17.70 0.36 15.50
N HIS A 304 17.23 0.46 14.26
CA HIS A 304 15.84 0.33 13.84
C HIS A 304 14.89 1.34 14.51
N ALA A 305 15.40 2.53 14.81
CA ALA A 305 14.61 3.59 15.44
C ALA A 305 14.74 4.89 14.65
N GLY A 306 13.65 5.31 14.04
CA GLY A 306 13.58 6.56 13.29
C GLY A 306 14.19 6.53 11.88
N PRO A 307 14.13 7.66 11.18
CA PRO A 307 14.49 7.78 9.77
C PRO A 307 15.99 7.60 9.52
N SER A 308 16.33 7.07 8.34
CA SER A 308 17.71 6.88 7.91
C SER A 308 18.45 8.21 7.72
N SER A 309 19.72 8.25 8.12
CA SER A 309 20.64 9.37 7.83
C SER A 309 20.95 9.57 6.34
N LEU A 310 20.49 8.69 5.46
CA LEU A 310 20.62 8.82 4.00
C LEU A 310 19.58 9.78 3.41
N TYR A 311 18.44 9.97 4.07
CA TYR A 311 17.33 10.77 3.54
C TYR A 311 17.68 12.22 3.19
N PRO A 312 18.43 12.97 4.01
CA PRO A 312 18.84 14.34 3.62
C PRO A 312 19.76 14.41 2.41
N LYS A 313 20.42 13.30 2.05
CA LYS A 313 21.30 13.22 0.89
C LYS A 313 20.57 12.80 -0.40
N ASP A 314 19.40 12.20 -0.25
CA ASP A 314 18.63 11.62 -1.35
C ASP A 314 17.65 12.63 -1.96
N THR A 315 18.19 13.72 -2.47
CA THR A 315 17.39 14.81 -3.08
C THR A 315 16.77 14.45 -4.41
N GLU A 316 17.21 13.36 -5.04
CA GLU A 316 16.64 12.84 -6.28
C GLU A 316 15.71 11.63 -6.07
N GLY A 317 15.58 11.13 -4.83
CA GLY A 317 14.68 10.05 -4.49
C GLY A 317 15.09 8.66 -4.99
N VAL A 318 16.38 8.34 -4.99
CA VAL A 318 16.92 7.02 -5.40
C VAL A 318 16.30 5.90 -4.57
N LEU A 319 16.19 6.10 -3.25
CA LEU A 319 15.53 5.17 -2.35
C LEU A 319 14.02 5.12 -2.60
N LEU A 320 13.38 6.28 -2.70
CA LEU A 320 11.94 6.39 -2.89
C LEU A 320 11.47 5.73 -4.19
N HIS A 321 12.20 5.95 -5.27
CA HIS A 321 11.93 5.31 -6.54
C HIS A 321 11.90 3.78 -6.39
N ASP A 322 12.93 3.20 -5.79
CA ASP A 322 13.00 1.76 -5.58
C ASP A 322 11.89 1.27 -4.61
N PHE A 323 11.54 2.04 -3.56
CA PHE A 323 10.44 1.70 -2.65
C PHE A 323 9.08 1.64 -3.35
N ILE A 324 8.83 2.53 -4.31
CA ILE A 324 7.56 2.60 -5.04
C ILE A 324 7.49 1.52 -6.13
N PHE A 325 8.54 1.38 -6.93
CA PHE A 325 8.54 0.54 -8.15
C PHE A 325 8.73 -0.95 -7.84
N ALA A 326 9.73 -1.29 -7.04
CA ALA A 326 10.15 -2.68 -6.86
C ALA A 326 9.02 -3.62 -6.40
N PRO A 327 8.16 -3.27 -5.44
CA PRO A 327 7.10 -4.16 -5.02
C PRO A 327 6.17 -4.58 -6.17
N PHE A 328 5.64 -3.63 -6.94
CA PHE A 328 4.72 -3.92 -8.04
C PHE A 328 5.35 -4.81 -9.11
N PHE A 329 6.56 -4.49 -9.54
CA PHE A 329 7.27 -5.28 -10.53
C PHE A 329 7.74 -6.64 -10.01
N GLY A 330 7.77 -6.82 -8.68
CA GLY A 330 7.94 -8.11 -8.01
C GLY A 330 6.65 -8.93 -7.88
N GLY A 331 5.49 -8.39 -8.28
CA GLY A 331 4.19 -9.06 -8.21
C GLY A 331 3.30 -8.65 -7.04
N SER A 332 3.60 -7.55 -6.34
CA SER A 332 2.69 -6.92 -5.38
C SER A 332 1.45 -6.39 -6.10
N ALA A 333 0.32 -6.34 -5.39
CA ALA A 333 -0.93 -5.79 -5.93
C ALA A 333 -0.89 -4.27 -6.16
N GLY A 334 0.14 -3.58 -5.66
CA GLY A 334 0.30 -2.13 -5.81
C GLY A 334 1.74 -1.68 -5.60
N SER A 335 1.94 -0.37 -5.56
CA SER A 335 3.23 0.24 -5.19
C SER A 335 3.63 -0.11 -3.77
N GLY A 336 4.89 0.11 -3.40
CA GLY A 336 5.27 0.10 -1.98
C GLY A 336 4.60 1.24 -1.23
N ASN A 337 4.12 0.94 -0.02
CA ASN A 337 3.48 1.90 0.85
C ASN A 337 4.55 2.58 1.72
N THR A 338 5.04 3.71 1.24
CA THR A 338 6.23 4.37 1.79
C THR A 338 6.00 4.92 3.18
N TRP A 339 7.06 4.86 4.02
CA TRP A 339 7.12 5.49 5.34
C TRP A 339 8.01 6.75 5.30
N HIS A 340 8.00 7.57 6.34
CA HIS A 340 8.79 8.80 6.47
C HIS A 340 8.45 9.89 5.42
N TRP A 341 7.13 10.09 5.14
CA TRP A 341 6.67 11.17 4.26
C TRP A 341 7.12 12.56 4.76
N ASP A 342 7.17 12.75 6.07
CA ASP A 342 7.50 13.99 6.79
C ASP A 342 9.01 14.24 6.90
N HIS A 343 9.81 13.19 7.07
CA HIS A 343 11.27 13.27 7.22
C HIS A 343 12.03 13.11 5.91
N TYR A 344 11.37 12.64 4.84
CA TYR A 344 12.05 12.31 3.59
C TYR A 344 11.33 12.88 2.35
N ILE A 345 10.07 12.50 2.13
CA ILE A 345 9.37 12.81 0.86
C ILE A 345 9.08 14.29 0.76
N GLU A 346 8.45 14.89 1.77
CA GLU A 346 8.07 16.28 1.77
C GLU A 346 9.28 17.23 1.83
N PRO A 347 10.28 17.06 2.72
CA PRO A 347 11.44 17.96 2.76
C PRO A 347 12.23 17.99 1.45
N ASN A 348 12.32 16.87 0.75
CA ASN A 348 13.03 16.74 -0.52
C ASN A 348 12.13 16.94 -1.74
N GLN A 349 10.83 17.24 -1.56
CA GLN A 349 9.84 17.45 -2.63
C GLN A 349 9.75 16.29 -3.63
N LEU A 350 9.74 15.05 -3.14
CA LEU A 350 9.85 13.84 -3.94
C LEU A 350 8.51 13.23 -4.36
N TRP A 351 7.39 13.92 -4.12
CA TRP A 351 6.04 13.41 -4.44
C TRP A 351 5.89 12.99 -5.91
N TYR A 352 6.61 13.62 -6.83
CA TYR A 352 6.56 13.32 -8.27
C TYR A 352 6.89 11.87 -8.64
N HIS A 353 7.59 11.11 -7.78
CA HIS A 353 7.87 9.70 -8.01
C HIS A 353 6.62 8.82 -8.07
N PHE A 354 5.56 9.19 -7.36
CA PHE A 354 4.27 8.49 -7.45
C PHE A 354 3.64 8.70 -8.84
N GLY A 355 3.73 9.91 -9.39
CA GLY A 355 3.29 10.22 -10.75
C GLY A 355 4.10 9.47 -11.80
N ARG A 356 5.43 9.37 -11.60
CA ARG A 356 6.30 8.57 -12.47
C ARG A 356 5.91 7.09 -12.46
N PHE A 357 5.57 6.55 -11.30
CA PHE A 357 5.08 5.18 -11.20
C PHE A 357 3.73 5.02 -11.91
N LYS A 358 2.78 5.93 -11.67
CA LYS A 358 1.49 5.95 -12.37
C LYS A 358 1.65 5.95 -13.88
N ASN A 359 2.53 6.82 -14.39
CA ASN A 359 2.83 6.91 -15.83
C ASN A 359 3.49 5.62 -16.34
N ALA A 360 4.39 5.01 -15.57
CA ALA A 360 5.09 3.79 -15.95
C ALA A 360 4.14 2.59 -16.15
N ILE A 361 3.04 2.51 -15.40
CA ILE A 361 2.06 1.43 -15.48
C ILE A 361 0.81 1.80 -16.30
N GLU A 362 0.84 2.90 -17.04
CA GLU A 362 -0.27 3.32 -17.89
C GLU A 362 -0.67 2.22 -18.89
N GLY A 363 -1.96 1.88 -18.94
CA GLY A 363 -2.49 0.84 -19.83
C GLY A 363 -2.10 -0.60 -19.46
N ILE A 364 -1.57 -0.82 -18.25
CA ILE A 364 -1.28 -2.15 -17.72
C ILE A 364 -2.46 -2.62 -16.86
N ASP A 365 -3.05 -3.74 -17.23
CA ASP A 365 -4.13 -4.39 -16.49
C ASP A 365 -3.70 -5.79 -16.04
N PRO A 366 -3.17 -5.95 -14.83
CA PRO A 366 -2.69 -7.25 -14.35
C PRO A 366 -3.77 -8.31 -14.22
N VAL A 367 -5.03 -7.93 -14.01
CA VAL A 367 -6.16 -8.87 -13.91
C VAL A 367 -6.55 -9.39 -15.29
N ALA A 368 -6.83 -8.49 -16.24
CA ALA A 368 -7.22 -8.86 -17.61
C ALA A 368 -6.12 -9.68 -18.32
N GLU A 369 -4.88 -9.28 -18.13
CA GLU A 369 -3.69 -9.94 -18.67
C GLU A 369 -3.30 -11.21 -17.89
N ALA A 370 -3.90 -11.51 -16.74
CA ALA A 370 -3.50 -12.59 -15.83
C ALA A 370 -2.00 -12.61 -15.54
N MET A 371 -1.45 -11.44 -15.27
CA MET A 371 -0.02 -11.21 -15.17
C MET A 371 0.64 -12.02 -14.06
N GLN A 372 1.83 -12.57 -14.38
CA GLN A 372 2.66 -13.35 -13.46
C GLN A 372 4.04 -12.70 -13.32
N PRO A 373 4.60 -12.60 -12.11
CA PRO A 373 5.91 -12.03 -11.90
C PRO A 373 7.01 -12.97 -12.42
N PHE A 374 8.06 -12.37 -12.96
CA PHE A 374 9.29 -13.07 -13.35
C PHE A 374 10.50 -12.16 -13.17
N TYR A 375 11.68 -12.76 -13.16
CA TYR A 375 12.95 -12.05 -12.95
C TYR A 375 14.07 -12.66 -13.79
N PHE A 376 14.91 -11.78 -14.32
CA PHE A 376 16.23 -12.18 -14.83
C PHE A 376 17.24 -11.06 -14.62
N LYS A 377 18.53 -11.39 -14.73
CA LYS A 377 19.64 -10.43 -14.62
C LYS A 377 20.53 -10.54 -15.84
N ARG A 378 20.93 -9.40 -16.40
CA ARG A 378 21.84 -9.30 -17.54
C ARG A 378 22.71 -8.06 -17.40
N ASN A 379 24.05 -8.17 -17.58
CA ASN A 379 24.99 -7.07 -17.60
C ASN A 379 24.82 -6.07 -16.41
N ALA A 380 24.72 -6.62 -15.19
CA ALA A 380 24.45 -5.87 -13.96
C ALA A 380 23.11 -5.10 -13.93
N VAL A 381 22.20 -5.37 -14.85
CA VAL A 381 20.82 -4.88 -14.82
C VAL A 381 19.92 -6.00 -14.32
N ALA A 382 19.17 -5.73 -13.25
CA ALA A 382 18.09 -6.59 -12.75
C ALA A 382 16.80 -6.21 -13.46
N CYS A 383 16.15 -7.16 -14.10
CA CYS A 383 14.88 -6.99 -14.78
C CYS A 383 13.80 -7.72 -14.00
N TYR A 384 12.96 -6.96 -13.33
CA TYR A 384 11.75 -7.43 -12.65
C TYR A 384 10.57 -7.18 -13.57
N GLY A 385 9.69 -8.14 -13.76
CA GLY A 385 8.62 -7.97 -14.72
C GLY A 385 7.36 -8.74 -14.41
N LEU A 386 6.29 -8.31 -15.05
CA LEU A 386 4.98 -8.95 -15.05
C LEU A 386 4.66 -9.39 -16.48
N LYS A 387 4.57 -10.70 -16.67
CA LYS A 387 4.26 -11.33 -17.96
C LYS A 387 2.77 -11.59 -18.07
N GLY A 388 2.12 -10.98 -19.04
CA GLY A 388 0.72 -11.14 -19.36
C GLY A 388 0.49 -11.99 -20.62
N LYS A 389 -0.77 -12.03 -21.07
CA LYS A 389 -1.21 -12.74 -22.27
C LYS A 389 -0.77 -12.02 -23.55
N THR A 390 -0.97 -10.72 -23.60
CA THR A 390 -0.72 -9.86 -24.77
C THR A 390 0.36 -8.81 -24.52
N LYS A 391 0.66 -8.49 -23.26
CA LYS A 391 1.66 -7.52 -22.85
C LYS A 391 2.57 -8.09 -21.77
N THR A 392 3.80 -7.64 -21.77
CA THR A 392 4.76 -7.84 -20.67
C THR A 392 5.37 -6.51 -20.30
N ILE A 393 5.37 -6.17 -19.02
CA ILE A 393 6.03 -4.97 -18.52
C ILE A 393 7.23 -5.35 -17.66
N LEU A 394 8.34 -4.63 -17.84
CA LEU A 394 9.59 -4.84 -17.10
C LEU A 394 10.07 -3.52 -16.50
N TRP A 395 10.56 -3.57 -15.29
CA TRP A 395 11.38 -2.53 -14.69
C TRP A 395 12.83 -3.03 -14.64
N CYS A 396 13.69 -2.39 -15.42
CA CYS A 396 15.09 -2.72 -15.56
C CYS A 396 15.92 -1.80 -14.68
N ARG A 397 16.49 -2.32 -13.59
CA ARG A 397 17.23 -1.58 -12.56
C ARG A 397 18.74 -1.85 -12.69
N ASP A 398 19.51 -0.81 -12.99
CA ASP A 398 20.97 -0.90 -12.98
C ASP A 398 21.49 -1.04 -11.56
N LEU A 399 22.05 -2.19 -11.23
CA LEU A 399 22.57 -2.50 -9.90
C LEU A 399 23.90 -1.81 -9.57
N THR A 400 24.55 -1.18 -10.54
CA THR A 400 25.78 -0.41 -10.31
C THR A 400 25.50 0.99 -9.77
N ASN A 401 24.29 1.51 -9.98
CA ASN A 401 23.80 2.78 -9.45
C ASN A 401 22.75 2.52 -8.38
N ASN A 402 23.08 2.65 -7.10
CA ASN A 402 22.20 2.39 -5.98
C ASN A 402 22.51 3.32 -4.79
N TRP A 403 21.76 3.21 -3.71
CA TRP A 403 21.92 4.06 -2.53
C TRP A 403 23.35 3.99 -1.92
N LYS A 404 24.05 2.85 -1.99
CA LYS A 404 25.43 2.75 -1.49
C LYS A 404 26.37 3.58 -2.34
N THR A 405 26.27 3.42 -3.66
CA THR A 405 27.17 4.13 -4.60
C THR A 405 26.85 5.62 -4.65
N GLU A 406 25.58 6.00 -4.68
CA GLU A 406 25.19 7.40 -4.86
C GLU A 406 25.13 8.17 -3.54
N LEU A 407 24.44 7.65 -2.51
CA LEU A 407 24.17 8.41 -1.29
C LEU A 407 25.27 8.24 -0.22
N ARG A 408 25.90 7.08 -0.16
CA ARG A 408 26.97 6.83 0.80
C ARG A 408 28.34 7.19 0.26
N GLU A 409 28.67 6.72 -0.94
CA GLU A 409 29.99 6.92 -1.56
C GLU A 409 30.07 8.21 -2.38
N GLY A 410 28.94 8.89 -2.62
CA GLY A 410 28.87 10.16 -3.38
C GLY A 410 29.24 10.00 -4.86
N ARG A 411 29.15 8.80 -5.42
CA ARG A 411 29.41 8.55 -6.84
C ARG A 411 28.16 8.82 -7.68
N PRO A 412 28.18 9.78 -8.62
CA PRO A 412 27.02 10.09 -9.43
C PRO A 412 26.63 8.89 -10.31
N ALA A 413 25.32 8.75 -10.56
CA ALA A 413 24.79 7.71 -11.43
C ALA A 413 25.42 7.77 -12.83
N GLN A 414 25.91 6.63 -13.30
CA GLN A 414 26.50 6.48 -14.63
C GLN A 414 25.45 6.10 -15.67
N MET A 415 25.67 6.53 -16.90
CA MET A 415 24.80 6.19 -18.03
C MET A 415 25.04 4.73 -18.44
N LYS A 416 23.98 3.92 -18.38
CA LYS A 416 23.96 2.57 -18.92
C LYS A 416 23.71 2.63 -20.41
N ARG A 417 24.60 2.04 -21.20
CA ARG A 417 24.52 1.99 -22.67
C ARG A 417 24.49 0.54 -23.15
N ASP A 418 24.13 0.34 -24.37
CA ASP A 418 24.21 -0.97 -25.08
C ASP A 418 23.50 -2.11 -24.32
N PHE A 419 22.36 -1.77 -23.68
CA PHE A 419 21.52 -2.74 -23.02
C PHE A 419 20.42 -3.23 -23.96
N GLU A 420 20.29 -4.55 -24.06
CA GLU A 420 19.28 -5.21 -24.90
C GLU A 420 18.53 -6.28 -24.12
N ILE A 421 17.27 -6.47 -24.45
CA ILE A 421 16.42 -7.53 -23.89
C ILE A 421 16.14 -8.56 -24.99
N PRO A 422 16.81 -9.74 -24.96
CA PRO A 422 16.53 -10.81 -25.91
C PRO A 422 15.18 -11.47 -25.55
N LEU A 423 14.27 -11.60 -26.52
CA LEU A 423 12.93 -12.17 -26.30
C LEU A 423 12.97 -13.66 -25.92
N ASN A 424 13.99 -14.41 -26.29
CA ASN A 424 14.16 -15.81 -25.91
C ASN A 424 14.31 -15.99 -24.39
N LEU A 425 14.80 -14.99 -23.65
CA LEU A 425 14.88 -15.03 -22.18
C LEU A 425 13.50 -15.04 -21.50
N ILE A 426 12.50 -14.45 -22.16
CA ILE A 426 11.14 -14.33 -21.63
C ILE A 426 10.16 -15.26 -22.32
N ASN A 427 10.64 -16.04 -23.31
CA ASN A 427 9.85 -17.03 -24.06
C ASN A 427 8.52 -16.47 -24.61
N ILE A 428 8.59 -15.33 -25.32
CA ILE A 428 7.45 -14.65 -25.93
C ILE A 428 7.86 -14.12 -27.31
N LYS A 429 6.87 -14.04 -28.21
CA LYS A 429 7.03 -13.42 -29.51
C LYS A 429 6.27 -12.09 -29.55
N TYR A 430 6.97 -11.01 -29.24
CA TYR A 430 6.48 -9.66 -29.47
C TYR A 430 7.17 -9.05 -30.68
N THR A 431 6.52 -8.09 -31.31
CA THR A 431 7.03 -7.37 -32.48
C THR A 431 7.41 -5.94 -32.18
N HIS A 432 6.88 -5.36 -31.11
CA HIS A 432 7.12 -3.98 -30.71
C HIS A 432 7.40 -3.87 -29.22
N TYR A 433 8.02 -2.77 -28.84
CA TYR A 433 8.22 -2.38 -27.45
C TYR A 433 8.10 -0.87 -27.30
N SER A 434 7.77 -0.44 -26.09
CA SER A 434 7.75 0.96 -25.65
C SER A 434 8.66 1.09 -24.44
N VAL A 435 9.30 2.25 -24.28
CA VAL A 435 10.20 2.52 -23.18
C VAL A 435 9.76 3.77 -22.44
N TYR A 436 9.72 3.71 -21.13
CA TYR A 436 9.50 4.86 -20.26
C TYR A 436 10.72 5.12 -19.38
N ASP A 437 11.28 6.29 -19.46
CA ASP A 437 12.31 6.76 -18.55
C ASP A 437 11.67 7.50 -17.36
N PRO A 438 11.60 6.90 -16.18
CA PRO A 438 10.97 7.52 -15.01
C PRO A 438 11.79 8.66 -14.41
N TRP A 439 13.04 8.85 -14.81
CA TRP A 439 13.90 9.94 -14.33
C TRP A 439 13.74 11.22 -15.13
N THR A 440 13.32 11.09 -16.39
CA THR A 440 13.04 12.24 -17.30
C THR A 440 11.56 12.40 -17.62
N ASP A 441 10.68 11.45 -17.23
CA ASP A 441 9.24 11.40 -17.52
C ASP A 441 8.94 11.36 -19.03
N LYS A 442 9.66 10.53 -19.74
CA LYS A 442 9.54 10.45 -21.19
C LYS A 442 9.23 9.04 -21.65
N TRP A 443 8.30 8.95 -22.60
CA TRP A 443 8.01 7.74 -23.34
C TRP A 443 8.63 7.78 -24.74
N GLU A 444 9.20 6.64 -25.15
CA GLU A 444 9.42 6.29 -26.56
C GLU A 444 8.51 5.09 -26.86
N ARG A 445 7.58 5.25 -27.80
CA ARG A 445 6.51 4.27 -28.00
C ARG A 445 6.60 3.56 -29.34
N HIS A 446 6.14 2.31 -29.39
CA HIS A 446 5.94 1.48 -30.58
C HIS A 446 7.21 1.28 -31.41
N MET A 447 8.35 1.13 -30.77
CA MET A 447 9.60 0.80 -31.42
C MET A 447 9.59 -0.64 -31.92
N PRO A 448 10.02 -0.92 -33.16
CA PRO A 448 10.09 -2.29 -33.67
C PRO A 448 11.21 -3.08 -33.00
N MET A 449 10.99 -4.38 -32.82
CA MET A 449 12.04 -5.31 -32.41
C MET A 449 13.06 -5.48 -33.55
N TYR A 450 14.32 -5.60 -33.18
CA TYR A 450 15.38 -5.88 -34.12
C TYR A 450 16.05 -7.21 -33.78
N ASP A 451 16.07 -8.15 -34.72
CA ASP A 451 16.65 -9.50 -34.56
C ASP A 451 16.22 -10.21 -33.26
N GLY A 452 14.90 -10.15 -32.94
CA GLY A 452 14.33 -10.76 -31.74
C GLY A 452 14.77 -10.10 -30.42
N LYS A 453 15.18 -8.83 -30.45
CA LYS A 453 15.66 -8.08 -29.30
C LYS A 453 14.99 -6.72 -29.21
N ALA A 454 14.73 -6.23 -28.00
CA ALA A 454 14.47 -4.83 -27.70
C ALA A 454 15.79 -4.12 -27.41
N LEU A 455 16.13 -3.11 -28.21
CA LEU A 455 17.32 -2.27 -28.04
C LEU A 455 16.97 -1.09 -27.13
N ILE A 456 17.44 -1.11 -25.90
CA ILE A 456 17.03 -0.14 -24.89
C ILE A 456 17.87 1.14 -25.01
N PRO A 457 17.27 2.33 -25.11
CA PRO A 457 17.98 3.60 -25.06
C PRO A 457 18.89 3.72 -23.86
N ALA A 458 19.92 4.57 -23.96
CA ALA A 458 20.81 4.81 -22.81
C ALA A 458 20.02 5.42 -21.64
N PHE A 459 20.20 4.88 -20.45
CA PHE A 459 19.44 5.27 -19.25
C PHE A 459 20.33 5.38 -18.02
N LYS A 460 19.87 6.07 -16.99
CA LYS A 460 20.47 6.08 -15.66
C LYS A 460 19.57 5.36 -14.68
N ARG A 461 20.13 4.63 -13.72
CA ARG A 461 19.44 3.99 -12.59
C ARG A 461 18.40 2.95 -13.00
N SER A 462 17.35 3.33 -13.72
CA SER A 462 16.31 2.41 -14.14
C SER A 462 15.54 2.87 -15.36
N ILE A 463 14.89 1.91 -16.02
CA ILE A 463 14.01 2.17 -17.16
C ILE A 463 12.87 1.14 -17.15
N VAL A 464 11.69 1.54 -17.63
CA VAL A 464 10.54 0.64 -17.79
C VAL A 464 10.37 0.29 -19.26
N VAL A 465 10.11 -0.99 -19.54
CA VAL A 465 9.94 -1.49 -20.91
C VAL A 465 8.61 -2.25 -20.98
N VAL A 466 7.77 -1.87 -21.91
CA VAL A 466 6.53 -2.60 -22.25
C VAL A 466 6.75 -3.31 -23.57
N LEU A 467 6.55 -4.61 -23.58
CA LEU A 467 6.64 -5.47 -24.75
C LEU A 467 5.22 -5.84 -25.19
N GLU A 468 4.89 -5.65 -26.44
CA GLU A 468 3.53 -5.82 -26.96
C GLU A 468 3.50 -6.15 -28.44
N ASN A 469 2.36 -6.63 -28.93
CA ASN A 469 2.03 -6.64 -30.36
C ASN A 469 1.11 -5.46 -30.64
N PRO A 470 1.17 -4.86 -31.84
CA PRO A 470 0.32 -3.74 -32.24
C PRO A 470 -1.16 -4.11 -32.20
#